data_094d10ff66eb30aa685f73e9d6dbc3d6
#
_entry.id   094d10ff66eb30aa685f73e9d6dbc3d6
#
_cell.length_a   1.000
_cell.length_b   1.000
_cell.length_c   1.000
_cell.angle_alpha   90.00
_cell.angle_beta   90.00
_cell.angle_gamma   90.00
#
_symmetry.space_group_name_H-M   'P 1'
#
loop_
_entity.id
_entity.type
_entity.pdbx_description
1 polymer ?
#
loop_
_entity_poly.entity_id
_entity_poly.type
_entity_poly.pdbx_seq_one_letter_code
_entity_poly.pdbx_strand_id
1 'polypeptide(L)'
;MFFQGRCIRLTDTTAATDAICAANRTLARGEAVYRWHGPKTPFAEPGTLIFPGKNPQVFPGIGLLEFAGDDLDHLVLLKPGRVALLWDKSFLWGYMAFCTLRELGFCFDLLTAADVRSEALSRYQLLVVPGGWASLKCEELGQDGMEQVLRFVKNGGSYLGLCGGAGLALQVNEGLGLLAASRKPMVERLPNFSGSIRVHRTSNHPLWWGLDDEASFQVWWPSQFKLLEPENISVLGRYGEPEGDFCVSDLNVRDTEKSGLDWARLEEAYEINLDPRRLLNEPAIVECKYGEGRVVLSYPHLESPGDVPGNVALFNLWYELLRTSPLVAEDEPASPVRPPCIQLDAESLERFRAIVREADSLIALGERRHLWSWRNPWLLQWRRGVRGSEFGTVCVMLRGLLGELERYGATTGLAAETSRQQLGLEIRQLDKIWSSFLDKGGALLESEATDMNGNGEAGLSTRAQALRVEIFSCAHCYGSKSYGGLYRRLLDQIDTLLLRTLLVAVQKEKSIALSLGTW
;
A
#
# COMPACT_ATOMS: atom_id res chain seq x y z
N MET A 1 -15.75 -33.83 21.11
CA MET A 1 -14.42 -34.25 20.59
C MET A 1 -13.42 -33.24 21.14
N PHE A 2 -12.44 -33.69 21.92
CA PHE A 2 -11.48 -32.77 22.55
C PHE A 2 -10.46 -32.30 21.51
N PHE A 3 -10.36 -30.99 21.31
CA PHE A 3 -9.42 -30.38 20.36
C PHE A 3 -8.16 -29.94 21.10
N GLN A 4 -7.00 -30.38 20.63
CA GLN A 4 -5.70 -29.97 21.16
C GLN A 4 -4.92 -29.24 20.04
N GLY A 5 -4.30 -28.12 20.40
CA GLY A 5 -3.48 -27.34 19.51
C GLY A 5 -2.58 -26.37 20.24
N ARG A 6 -1.86 -25.59 19.48
CA ARG A 6 -1.07 -24.43 19.95
C ARG A 6 -1.77 -23.16 19.54
N CYS A 7 -1.78 -22.14 20.37
CA CYS A 7 -2.42 -20.87 20.03
C CYS A 7 -1.49 -19.66 20.24
N ILE A 8 -1.77 -18.61 19.48
CA ILE A 8 -1.08 -17.31 19.56
C ILE A 8 -2.15 -16.23 19.60
N ARG A 9 -2.03 -15.31 20.55
CA ARG A 9 -2.84 -14.09 20.60
C ARG A 9 -2.19 -12.99 19.78
N LEU A 10 -2.96 -12.28 18.96
CA LEU A 10 -2.46 -11.15 18.19
C LEU A 10 -2.29 -9.86 19.02
N THR A 11 -2.76 -9.86 20.27
CA THR A 11 -2.56 -8.77 21.25
C THR A 11 -1.11 -8.61 21.70
N ASP A 12 -0.28 -9.63 21.54
CA ASP A 12 1.16 -9.50 21.73
C ASP A 12 1.80 -8.88 20.49
N THR A 13 1.98 -7.56 20.51
CA THR A 13 2.52 -6.80 19.37
C THR A 13 3.91 -7.23 18.94
N THR A 14 4.71 -7.80 19.85
CA THR A 14 6.06 -8.31 19.55
C THR A 14 6.03 -9.61 18.74
N ALA A 15 4.97 -10.41 18.91
CA ALA A 15 4.79 -11.69 18.23
C ALA A 15 3.74 -11.65 17.09
N ALA A 16 2.98 -10.56 16.97
CA ALA A 16 1.85 -10.48 16.02
C ALA A 16 2.28 -10.66 14.55
N THR A 17 3.35 -10.00 14.13
CA THR A 17 3.89 -10.14 12.77
C THR A 17 4.32 -11.57 12.48
N ASP A 18 5.05 -12.18 13.40
CA ASP A 18 5.51 -13.56 13.27
C ASP A 18 4.34 -14.55 13.29
N ALA A 19 3.30 -14.28 14.10
CA ALA A 19 2.08 -15.08 14.14
C ALA A 19 1.31 -15.03 12.79
N ILE A 20 1.20 -13.85 12.19
CA ILE A 20 0.61 -13.67 10.86
C ILE A 20 1.41 -14.44 9.80
N CYS A 21 2.73 -14.26 9.78
CA CYS A 21 3.61 -14.99 8.87
C CYS A 21 3.46 -16.51 9.03
N ALA A 22 3.42 -16.98 10.27
CA ALA A 22 3.26 -18.39 10.57
C ALA A 22 1.92 -18.93 10.08
N ALA A 23 0.82 -18.19 10.32
CA ALA A 23 -0.50 -18.58 9.84
C ALA A 23 -0.56 -18.67 8.31
N ASN A 24 -0.08 -17.63 7.63
CA ASN A 24 -0.11 -17.57 6.17
C ASN A 24 0.77 -18.67 5.54
N ARG A 25 1.98 -18.93 6.09
CA ARG A 25 2.84 -20.01 5.62
C ARG A 25 2.26 -21.41 5.90
N THR A 26 1.56 -21.58 7.03
CA THR A 26 0.89 -22.83 7.35
C THR A 26 -0.26 -23.08 6.37
N LEU A 27 -1.09 -22.07 6.11
CA LEU A 27 -2.16 -22.16 5.12
C LEU A 27 -1.64 -22.42 3.71
N ALA A 28 -0.53 -21.77 3.31
CA ALA A 28 0.12 -22.01 2.02
C ALA A 28 0.61 -23.46 1.85
N ARG A 29 0.89 -24.18 2.92
CA ARG A 29 1.21 -25.62 2.93
C ARG A 29 -0.01 -26.54 2.91
N GLY A 30 -1.20 -25.99 2.80
CA GLY A 30 -2.44 -26.76 2.88
C GLY A 30 -2.76 -27.28 4.29
N GLU A 31 -2.05 -26.80 5.31
CA GLU A 31 -2.27 -27.16 6.69
C GLU A 31 -3.35 -26.26 7.31
N ALA A 32 -4.13 -26.81 8.26
CA ALA A 32 -5.22 -26.08 8.88
C ALA A 32 -4.72 -25.03 9.89
N VAL A 33 -5.31 -23.84 9.83
CA VAL A 33 -5.22 -22.80 10.86
C VAL A 33 -6.62 -22.39 11.23
N TYR A 34 -6.93 -22.39 12.51
CA TYR A 34 -8.23 -21.94 13.01
C TYR A 34 -8.10 -20.56 13.67
N ARG A 35 -9.20 -19.87 13.73
CA ARG A 35 -9.34 -18.59 14.39
C ARG A 35 -10.47 -18.65 15.40
N TRP A 36 -10.22 -18.17 16.62
CA TRP A 36 -11.22 -18.12 17.65
C TRP A 36 -12.20 -16.98 17.42
N HIS A 37 -13.49 -17.27 17.33
CA HIS A 37 -14.59 -16.32 17.17
C HIS A 37 -15.43 -16.17 18.43
N GLY A 38 -15.16 -16.97 19.47
CA GLY A 38 -15.90 -16.98 20.73
C GLY A 38 -15.50 -15.85 21.70
N PRO A 39 -16.17 -15.77 22.82
CA PRO A 39 -15.84 -14.82 23.88
C PRO A 39 -14.44 -15.06 24.43
N LYS A 40 -13.91 -14.08 25.17
CA LYS A 40 -12.62 -14.20 25.83
C LYS A 40 -12.66 -15.30 26.89
N THR A 41 -11.68 -16.18 26.82
CA THR A 41 -11.46 -17.28 27.77
C THR A 41 -10.03 -17.19 28.34
N PRO A 42 -9.66 -18.02 29.36
CA PRO A 42 -8.26 -18.07 29.79
C PRO A 42 -7.27 -18.46 28.69
N PHE A 43 -7.72 -19.19 27.67
CA PHE A 43 -6.87 -19.76 26.61
C PHE A 43 -6.93 -18.98 25.29
N ALA A 44 -8.05 -18.35 25.01
CA ALA A 44 -8.28 -17.65 23.74
C ALA A 44 -9.18 -16.41 23.89
N GLU A 45 -9.00 -15.46 23.01
CA GLU A 45 -9.83 -14.28 22.82
C GLU A 45 -10.13 -14.10 21.33
N PRO A 46 -11.15 -13.30 20.95
CA PRO A 46 -11.48 -13.11 19.54
C PRO A 46 -10.25 -12.78 18.71
N GLY A 47 -10.04 -13.52 17.63
CA GLY A 47 -8.87 -13.37 16.77
C GLY A 47 -7.67 -14.27 17.09
N THR A 48 -7.65 -14.97 18.25
CA THR A 48 -6.58 -15.92 18.57
C THR A 48 -6.43 -16.95 17.46
N LEU A 49 -5.21 -17.14 16.97
CA LEU A 49 -4.85 -18.14 15.96
C LEU A 49 -4.54 -19.46 16.64
N ILE A 50 -5.09 -20.55 16.11
CA ILE A 50 -4.96 -21.90 16.68
C ILE A 50 -4.47 -22.85 15.60
N PHE A 51 -3.36 -23.51 15.90
CA PHE A 51 -2.67 -24.46 15.02
C PHE A 51 -2.89 -25.86 15.58
N PRO A 52 -3.55 -26.77 14.82
CA PRO A 52 -3.74 -28.14 15.26
C PRO A 52 -2.40 -28.90 15.30
N GLY A 53 -2.27 -29.81 16.29
CA GLY A 53 -1.09 -30.66 16.41
C GLY A 53 0.03 -30.12 17.31
N LYS A 54 1.11 -30.91 17.44
CA LYS A 54 2.20 -30.65 18.40
C LYS A 54 3.50 -30.16 17.77
N ASN A 55 3.50 -29.75 16.49
CA ASN A 55 4.77 -29.50 15.80
C ASN A 55 5.35 -28.08 16.08
N PRO A 56 6.33 -27.98 17.00
CA PRO A 56 6.95 -26.68 17.33
C PRO A 56 7.96 -26.16 16.27
N GLN A 57 8.26 -26.95 15.23
CA GLN A 57 9.30 -26.58 14.24
C GLN A 57 8.89 -25.42 13.32
N VAL A 58 7.60 -25.07 13.27
CA VAL A 58 7.08 -23.99 12.41
C VAL A 58 7.30 -22.61 13.04
N PHE A 59 7.62 -22.54 14.34
CA PHE A 59 7.64 -21.31 15.10
C PHE A 59 8.87 -21.15 16.00
N PRO A 60 10.09 -21.14 15.49
CA PRO A 60 11.26 -20.89 16.32
C PRO A 60 11.16 -19.48 16.93
N GLY A 61 11.10 -19.42 18.26
CA GLY A 61 11.10 -18.15 18.99
C GLY A 61 9.75 -17.58 19.38
N ILE A 62 8.63 -18.16 18.93
CA ILE A 62 7.30 -17.71 19.33
C ILE A 62 6.80 -18.50 20.54
N GLY A 63 6.38 -17.80 21.60
CA GLY A 63 5.75 -18.38 22.79
C GLY A 63 4.35 -18.91 22.46
N LEU A 64 4.25 -20.20 22.13
CA LEU A 64 2.96 -20.85 21.88
C LEU A 64 2.30 -21.24 23.19
N LEU A 65 1.04 -20.86 23.40
CA LEU A 65 0.20 -21.33 24.49
C LEU A 65 -0.47 -22.66 24.11
N GLU A 66 -0.74 -23.50 25.08
CA GLU A 66 -1.54 -24.70 24.86
C GLU A 66 -3.01 -24.32 24.77
N PHE A 67 -3.67 -24.75 23.70
CA PHE A 67 -5.12 -24.66 23.55
C PHE A 67 -5.72 -26.05 23.80
N ALA A 68 -6.64 -26.10 24.72
CA ALA A 68 -7.43 -27.30 25.01
C ALA A 68 -8.87 -26.87 25.31
N GLY A 69 -9.82 -27.32 24.54
CA GLY A 69 -11.22 -26.95 24.74
C GLY A 69 -12.19 -27.87 24.02
N ASP A 70 -13.40 -27.90 24.52
CA ASP A 70 -14.53 -28.68 23.98
C ASP A 70 -15.45 -27.80 23.11
N ASP A 71 -15.28 -26.46 23.15
CA ASP A 71 -16.12 -25.49 22.47
C ASP A 71 -15.63 -25.28 21.01
N LEU A 72 -15.94 -26.27 20.19
CA LEU A 72 -15.53 -26.29 18.78
C LEU A 72 -16.35 -25.32 17.90
N ASP A 73 -17.52 -24.87 18.36
CA ASP A 73 -18.43 -24.02 17.60
C ASP A 73 -17.85 -22.62 17.35
N HIS A 74 -16.90 -22.20 18.18
CA HIS A 74 -16.17 -20.94 18.03
C HIS A 74 -14.87 -21.04 17.22
N LEU A 75 -14.49 -22.24 16.78
CA LEU A 75 -13.33 -22.44 15.92
C LEU A 75 -13.70 -22.28 14.45
N VAL A 76 -13.25 -21.24 13.83
CA VAL A 76 -13.46 -20.98 12.41
C VAL A 76 -12.19 -21.29 11.64
N LEU A 77 -12.26 -22.23 10.71
CA LEU A 77 -11.15 -22.56 9.82
C LEU A 77 -10.85 -21.35 8.90
N LEU A 78 -9.61 -20.87 8.94
CA LEU A 78 -9.14 -19.91 7.96
C LEU A 78 -8.99 -20.64 6.62
N LYS A 79 -9.60 -20.08 5.59
CA LYS A 79 -9.53 -20.62 4.23
C LYS A 79 -8.65 -19.73 3.38
N PRO A 80 -7.63 -20.28 2.72
CA PRO A 80 -6.95 -19.54 1.68
C PRO A 80 -7.95 -19.23 0.56
N GLY A 81 -7.78 -18.09 -0.09
CA GLY A 81 -8.62 -17.67 -1.19
C GLY A 81 -7.78 -17.02 -2.28
N ARG A 82 -8.37 -16.84 -3.45
CA ARG A 82 -7.71 -16.15 -4.56
C ARG A 82 -7.88 -14.65 -4.41
N VAL A 83 -6.77 -13.95 -4.23
CA VAL A 83 -6.72 -12.50 -4.02
C VAL A 83 -5.92 -11.85 -5.12
N ALA A 84 -6.47 -10.77 -5.68
CA ALA A 84 -5.83 -9.91 -6.65
C ALA A 84 -5.37 -8.61 -5.99
N LEU A 85 -4.15 -8.18 -6.28
CA LEU A 85 -3.62 -6.85 -5.96
C LEU A 85 -3.54 -6.04 -7.25
N LEU A 86 -4.30 -4.94 -7.37
CA LEU A 86 -4.25 -4.06 -8.53
C LEU A 86 -2.95 -3.27 -8.55
N TRP A 87 -2.15 -3.47 -9.61
CA TRP A 87 -0.84 -2.84 -9.73
C TRP A 87 -0.90 -1.44 -10.31
N ASP A 88 -1.58 -1.28 -11.44
CA ASP A 88 -1.49 -0.05 -12.24
C ASP A 88 -1.78 1.23 -11.47
N LYS A 89 -0.92 2.23 -11.71
CA LYS A 89 -0.97 3.56 -11.12
C LYS A 89 -0.96 3.58 -9.59
N SER A 90 -0.47 2.48 -8.99
CA SER A 90 -0.21 2.38 -7.56
C SER A 90 1.22 2.83 -7.21
N PHE A 91 2.18 2.64 -8.12
CA PHE A 91 3.58 3.07 -7.99
C PHE A 91 4.19 2.66 -6.64
N LEU A 92 4.76 3.62 -5.91
CA LEU A 92 5.33 3.38 -4.57
C LEU A 92 4.37 2.66 -3.63
N TRP A 93 3.09 3.02 -3.64
CA TRP A 93 2.07 2.44 -2.75
C TRP A 93 1.77 0.98 -3.10
N GLY A 94 1.78 0.66 -4.39
CA GLY A 94 1.68 -0.73 -4.87
C GLY A 94 2.89 -1.55 -4.46
N TYR A 95 4.09 -0.96 -4.56
CA TYR A 95 5.31 -1.63 -4.14
C TYR A 95 5.39 -1.83 -2.63
N MET A 96 4.98 -0.84 -1.83
CA MET A 96 4.86 -0.97 -0.38
C MET A 96 3.88 -2.11 0.00
N ALA A 97 2.69 -2.10 -0.59
CA ALA A 97 1.70 -3.16 -0.38
C ALA A 97 2.26 -4.54 -0.75
N PHE A 98 2.90 -4.66 -1.92
CA PHE A 98 3.55 -5.89 -2.34
C PHE A 98 4.59 -6.38 -1.32
N CYS A 99 5.47 -5.51 -0.85
CA CYS A 99 6.51 -5.88 0.11
C CYS A 99 5.92 -6.35 1.43
N THR A 100 4.95 -5.62 1.97
CA THR A 100 4.26 -6.00 3.23
C THR A 100 3.53 -7.33 3.08
N LEU A 101 2.74 -7.49 2.03
CA LEU A 101 1.99 -8.74 1.81
C LEU A 101 2.92 -9.94 1.66
N ARG A 102 4.03 -9.78 0.92
CA ARG A 102 5.05 -10.82 0.75
C ARG A 102 5.77 -11.14 2.07
N GLU A 103 6.17 -10.12 2.83
CA GLU A 103 6.83 -10.29 4.14
C GLU A 103 5.94 -11.05 5.12
N LEU A 104 4.67 -10.68 5.17
CA LEU A 104 3.66 -11.34 6.00
C LEU A 104 3.21 -12.71 5.46
N GLY A 105 3.68 -13.13 4.29
CA GLY A 105 3.39 -14.44 3.70
C GLY A 105 1.99 -14.59 3.13
N PHE A 106 1.31 -13.50 2.77
CA PHE A 106 0.02 -13.57 2.09
C PHE A 106 0.16 -14.15 0.68
N CYS A 107 -0.86 -14.91 0.26
CA CYS A 107 -0.97 -15.43 -1.10
C CYS A 107 -1.83 -14.49 -1.96
N PHE A 108 -1.26 -13.94 -3.02
CA PHE A 108 -1.95 -13.03 -3.94
C PHE A 108 -1.33 -13.05 -5.34
N ASP A 109 -2.07 -12.54 -6.30
CA ASP A 109 -1.62 -12.30 -7.66
C ASP A 109 -1.59 -10.80 -7.95
N LEU A 110 -0.63 -10.36 -8.77
CA LEU A 110 -0.63 -9.01 -9.32
C LEU A 110 -1.53 -8.98 -10.56
N LEU A 111 -2.48 -8.07 -10.60
CA LEU A 111 -3.31 -7.79 -11.77
C LEU A 111 -3.06 -6.40 -12.31
N THR A 112 -3.04 -6.31 -13.63
CA THR A 112 -3.06 -5.04 -14.36
C THR A 112 -4.49 -4.64 -14.71
N ALA A 113 -4.68 -3.37 -15.09
CA ALA A 113 -5.95 -2.90 -15.64
C ALA A 113 -6.32 -3.64 -16.92
N ALA A 114 -5.33 -4.09 -17.71
CA ALA A 114 -5.56 -4.92 -18.89
C ALA A 114 -6.13 -6.30 -18.52
N ASP A 115 -5.61 -6.93 -17.45
CA ASP A 115 -6.14 -8.19 -16.93
C ASP A 115 -7.58 -8.01 -16.44
N VAL A 116 -7.85 -6.91 -15.74
CA VAL A 116 -9.20 -6.57 -15.27
C VAL A 116 -10.17 -6.44 -16.46
N ARG A 117 -9.80 -5.70 -17.50
CA ARG A 117 -10.61 -5.60 -18.73
C ARG A 117 -10.85 -6.95 -19.42
N SER A 118 -9.90 -7.88 -19.27
CA SER A 118 -9.99 -9.24 -19.81
C SER A 118 -10.73 -10.22 -18.90
N GLU A 119 -11.57 -9.71 -17.99
CA GLU A 119 -12.45 -10.50 -17.09
C GLU A 119 -11.70 -11.38 -16.08
N ALA A 120 -10.40 -11.12 -15.83
CA ALA A 120 -9.60 -11.93 -14.91
C ALA A 120 -10.17 -11.95 -13.47
N LEU A 121 -10.93 -10.92 -13.07
CA LEU A 121 -11.51 -10.83 -11.72
C LEU A 121 -12.48 -11.96 -11.39
N SER A 122 -13.09 -12.62 -12.39
CA SER A 122 -13.98 -13.77 -12.17
C SER A 122 -13.31 -14.95 -11.43
N ARG A 123 -11.99 -14.99 -11.42
CA ARG A 123 -11.18 -16.03 -10.76
C ARG A 123 -10.79 -15.69 -9.32
N TYR A 124 -11.18 -14.54 -8.82
CA TYR A 124 -10.76 -14.03 -7.49
C TYR A 124 -11.97 -13.86 -6.58
N GLN A 125 -11.70 -13.82 -5.28
CA GLN A 125 -12.68 -13.58 -4.22
C GLN A 125 -12.52 -12.20 -3.61
N LEU A 126 -11.29 -11.66 -3.63
CA LEU A 126 -10.95 -10.37 -3.06
C LEU A 126 -10.07 -9.58 -4.05
N LEU A 127 -10.45 -8.34 -4.30
CA LEU A 127 -9.64 -7.34 -4.98
C LEU A 127 -9.11 -6.34 -3.96
N VAL A 128 -7.80 -6.26 -3.82
CA VAL A 128 -7.09 -5.26 -3.02
C VAL A 128 -6.60 -4.16 -3.93
N VAL A 129 -6.97 -2.92 -3.63
CA VAL A 129 -6.55 -1.75 -4.41
C VAL A 129 -5.73 -0.82 -3.51
N PRO A 130 -4.40 -0.74 -3.73
CA PRO A 130 -3.50 0.07 -2.93
C PRO A 130 -3.70 1.57 -3.13
N GLY A 131 -2.93 2.37 -2.38
CA GLY A 131 -2.80 3.81 -2.54
C GLY A 131 -2.43 4.26 -3.95
N GLY A 132 -2.07 5.51 -4.10
CA GLY A 132 -1.84 6.18 -5.38
C GLY A 132 -2.99 7.11 -5.76
N TRP A 133 -2.98 7.61 -6.98
CA TRP A 133 -4.01 8.57 -7.42
C TRP A 133 -5.24 7.88 -8.01
N ALA A 134 -6.38 8.03 -7.36
CA ALA A 134 -7.66 7.44 -7.81
C ALA A 134 -7.99 7.83 -9.26
N SER A 135 -7.77 9.09 -9.65
CA SER A 135 -8.02 9.56 -11.02
C SER A 135 -7.19 8.83 -12.09
N LEU A 136 -5.91 8.55 -11.79
CA LEU A 136 -5.06 7.80 -12.71
C LEU A 136 -5.47 6.32 -12.80
N LYS A 137 -5.96 5.75 -11.69
CA LYS A 137 -6.51 4.38 -11.70
C LYS A 137 -7.80 4.31 -12.52
N CYS A 138 -8.70 5.29 -12.39
CA CYS A 138 -9.90 5.39 -13.23
C CYS A 138 -9.54 5.48 -14.72
N GLU A 139 -8.58 6.36 -15.05
CA GLU A 139 -8.11 6.55 -16.43
C GLU A 139 -7.52 5.24 -17.00
N GLU A 140 -6.70 4.53 -16.21
CA GLU A 140 -6.04 3.30 -16.65
C GLU A 140 -7.01 2.12 -16.78
N LEU A 141 -7.96 1.97 -15.86
CA LEU A 141 -9.01 0.96 -15.95
C LEU A 141 -9.92 1.21 -17.15
N GLY A 142 -10.19 2.47 -17.47
CA GLY A 142 -11.19 2.85 -18.46
C GLY A 142 -12.59 2.39 -18.07
N GLN A 143 -13.56 2.66 -18.91
CA GLN A 143 -14.95 2.29 -18.64
C GLN A 143 -15.11 0.78 -18.48
N ASP A 144 -14.54 -0.01 -19.39
CA ASP A 144 -14.67 -1.49 -19.38
C ASP A 144 -14.09 -2.10 -18.10
N GLY A 145 -12.90 -1.65 -17.66
CA GLY A 145 -12.29 -2.12 -16.42
C GLY A 145 -13.09 -1.75 -15.19
N MET A 146 -13.64 -0.54 -15.14
CA MET A 146 -14.52 -0.11 -14.05
C MET A 146 -15.81 -0.92 -13.99
N GLU A 147 -16.42 -1.22 -15.14
CA GLU A 147 -17.60 -2.09 -15.22
C GLU A 147 -17.29 -3.53 -14.76
N GLN A 148 -16.10 -4.04 -15.05
CA GLN A 148 -15.66 -5.36 -14.56
C GLN A 148 -15.52 -5.37 -13.02
N VAL A 149 -14.94 -4.33 -12.43
CA VAL A 149 -14.85 -4.22 -10.96
C VAL A 149 -16.24 -4.14 -10.34
N LEU A 150 -17.15 -3.33 -10.89
CA LEU A 150 -18.52 -3.22 -10.41
C LEU A 150 -19.26 -4.57 -10.49
N ARG A 151 -19.14 -5.27 -11.61
CA ARG A 151 -19.72 -6.60 -11.82
C ARG A 151 -19.15 -7.62 -10.82
N PHE A 152 -17.83 -7.62 -10.62
CA PHE A 152 -17.15 -8.48 -9.65
C PHE A 152 -17.72 -8.32 -8.25
N VAL A 153 -17.81 -7.10 -7.76
CA VAL A 153 -18.32 -6.83 -6.41
C VAL A 153 -19.81 -7.14 -6.33
N LYS A 154 -20.61 -6.71 -7.32
CA LYS A 154 -22.05 -6.97 -7.36
C LYS A 154 -22.39 -8.47 -7.27
N ASN A 155 -21.53 -9.33 -7.84
CA ASN A 155 -21.69 -10.79 -7.87
C ASN A 155 -21.07 -11.50 -6.64
N GLY A 156 -20.68 -10.77 -5.59
CA GLY A 156 -20.23 -11.34 -4.33
C GLY A 156 -18.71 -11.29 -4.09
N GLY A 157 -17.92 -10.78 -5.03
CA GLY A 157 -16.51 -10.49 -4.79
C GLY A 157 -16.35 -9.38 -3.76
N SER A 158 -15.28 -9.41 -2.99
CA SER A 158 -14.98 -8.38 -1.99
C SER A 158 -13.96 -7.37 -2.52
N TYR A 159 -14.12 -6.10 -2.10
CA TYR A 159 -13.22 -5.00 -2.44
C TYR A 159 -12.59 -4.42 -1.18
N LEU A 160 -11.26 -4.36 -1.14
CA LEU A 160 -10.50 -3.67 -0.09
C LEU A 160 -9.72 -2.51 -0.71
N GLY A 161 -10.17 -1.30 -0.49
CA GLY A 161 -9.52 -0.09 -0.99
C GLY A 161 -8.72 0.62 0.10
N LEU A 162 -7.43 0.85 -0.16
CA LEU A 162 -6.52 1.53 0.76
C LEU A 162 -6.16 2.90 0.19
N CYS A 163 -6.36 3.98 0.93
CA CYS A 163 -6.06 5.36 0.56
C CYS A 163 -6.58 5.74 -0.84
N GLY A 164 -5.74 5.75 -1.87
CA GLY A 164 -6.14 6.01 -3.25
C GLY A 164 -7.12 4.97 -3.80
N GLY A 165 -7.00 3.71 -3.37
CA GLY A 165 -7.95 2.64 -3.65
C GLY A 165 -9.32 2.90 -2.98
N ALA A 166 -9.34 3.48 -1.79
CA ALA A 166 -10.58 3.97 -1.19
C ALA A 166 -11.18 5.11 -2.02
N GLY A 167 -10.34 6.04 -2.50
CA GLY A 167 -10.77 7.13 -3.36
C GLY A 167 -11.38 6.67 -4.69
N LEU A 168 -10.89 5.56 -5.27
CA LEU A 168 -11.42 4.96 -6.50
C LEU A 168 -12.85 4.42 -6.31
N ALA A 169 -13.17 3.91 -5.13
CA ALA A 169 -14.48 3.31 -4.84
C ALA A 169 -15.61 4.33 -4.65
N LEU A 170 -15.30 5.63 -4.48
CA LEU A 170 -16.28 6.68 -4.19
C LEU A 170 -17.12 7.07 -5.41
N GLN A 171 -18.24 7.73 -5.16
CA GLN A 171 -19.21 8.16 -6.17
C GLN A 171 -18.78 9.39 -6.98
N VAL A 172 -17.74 10.10 -6.58
CA VAL A 172 -17.38 11.44 -7.09
C VAL A 172 -16.19 11.38 -8.05
N ASN A 173 -16.22 12.23 -9.09
CA ASN A 173 -15.16 12.40 -10.07
C ASN A 173 -14.80 11.13 -10.84
N GLU A 174 -15.78 10.46 -11.43
CA GLU A 174 -15.61 9.28 -12.26
C GLU A 174 -15.18 8.00 -11.50
N GLY A 175 -15.31 7.98 -10.16
CA GLY A 175 -15.06 6.79 -9.36
C GLY A 175 -16.10 5.68 -9.62
N LEU A 176 -15.85 4.50 -9.00
CA LEU A 176 -16.67 3.29 -9.19
C LEU A 176 -18.09 3.42 -8.62
N GLY A 177 -18.32 4.28 -7.62
CA GLY A 177 -19.62 4.37 -6.97
C GLY A 177 -19.99 3.13 -6.14
N LEU A 178 -19.02 2.40 -5.62
CA LEU A 178 -19.25 1.24 -4.75
C LEU A 178 -19.77 1.62 -3.38
N LEU A 179 -19.50 2.84 -2.94
CA LEU A 179 -19.94 3.38 -1.65
C LEU A 179 -20.62 4.73 -1.87
N ALA A 180 -21.78 4.95 -1.23
CA ALA A 180 -22.49 6.24 -1.25
C ALA A 180 -21.76 7.29 -0.38
N ALA A 181 -20.56 7.65 -0.78
CA ALA A 181 -19.72 8.63 -0.14
C ALA A 181 -18.92 9.43 -1.17
N SER A 182 -18.48 10.60 -0.77
CA SER A 182 -17.60 11.46 -1.54
C SER A 182 -16.35 11.84 -0.75
N ARG A 183 -15.41 12.50 -1.41
CA ARG A 183 -14.30 13.19 -0.72
C ARG A 183 -14.84 14.49 -0.13
N LYS A 184 -14.45 14.81 1.12
CA LYS A 184 -14.72 16.14 1.65
C LYS A 184 -14.10 17.23 0.77
N PRO A 185 -14.79 18.35 0.53
CA PRO A 185 -14.23 19.50 -0.18
C PRO A 185 -12.94 20.01 0.49
N MET A 186 -12.05 20.61 -0.31
CA MET A 186 -10.78 21.16 0.19
C MET A 186 -10.96 22.17 1.33
N VAL A 187 -12.02 22.96 1.28
CA VAL A 187 -12.34 23.96 2.31
C VAL A 187 -12.81 23.36 3.64
N GLU A 188 -13.23 22.10 3.65
CA GLU A 188 -13.71 21.40 4.85
C GLU A 188 -12.68 20.43 5.44
N ARG A 189 -11.74 19.94 4.62
CA ARG A 189 -10.82 18.87 5.03
C ARG A 189 -9.42 19.39 5.37
N LEU A 190 -8.68 18.54 6.08
CA LEU A 190 -7.23 18.67 6.24
C LEU A 190 -6.54 18.07 4.98
N PRO A 191 -5.88 18.86 4.13
CA PRO A 191 -5.46 18.36 2.81
C PRO A 191 -4.18 17.52 2.82
N ASN A 192 -3.21 17.85 3.63
CA ASN A 192 -1.86 17.29 3.56
C ASN A 192 -1.39 16.82 4.94
N PHE A 193 -1.86 15.67 5.37
CA PHE A 193 -1.46 15.09 6.64
C PHE A 193 -0.83 13.71 6.47
N SER A 194 0.08 13.37 7.39
CA SER A 194 0.84 12.12 7.31
C SER A 194 1.45 11.76 8.66
N GLY A 195 1.64 10.47 8.91
CA GLY A 195 2.22 9.93 10.12
C GLY A 195 1.31 9.00 10.87
N SER A 196 1.63 8.75 12.13
CA SER A 196 0.84 7.90 13.00
C SER A 196 -0.31 8.68 13.62
N ILE A 197 -1.50 8.13 13.54
CA ILE A 197 -2.72 8.70 14.14
C ILE A 197 -3.52 7.61 14.83
N ARG A 198 -4.08 7.91 15.99
CA ARG A 198 -4.99 7.00 16.67
C ARG A 198 -6.29 6.89 15.90
N VAL A 199 -6.85 5.69 15.93
CA VAL A 199 -8.18 5.41 15.38
C VAL A 199 -8.97 4.67 16.46
N HIS A 200 -10.12 5.23 16.82
CA HIS A 200 -11.03 4.65 17.81
C HIS A 200 -11.93 3.62 17.14
N ARG A 201 -12.09 2.48 17.76
CA ARG A 201 -13.05 1.45 17.42
C ARG A 201 -14.48 1.97 17.58
N THR A 202 -15.32 1.75 16.58
CA THR A 202 -16.72 2.17 16.59
C THR A 202 -17.72 1.02 16.55
N SER A 203 -17.23 -0.19 16.27
CA SER A 203 -18.07 -1.38 16.14
C SER A 203 -17.34 -2.65 16.59
N ASN A 204 -18.08 -3.70 16.94
CA ASN A 204 -17.51 -5.01 17.24
C ASN A 204 -17.23 -5.77 15.92
N HIS A 205 -16.34 -5.22 15.08
CA HIS A 205 -15.95 -5.81 13.81
C HIS A 205 -14.67 -6.62 13.95
N PRO A 206 -14.50 -7.75 13.23
CA PRO A 206 -13.27 -8.56 13.24
C PRO A 206 -11.97 -7.80 12.94
N LEU A 207 -12.05 -6.68 12.23
CA LEU A 207 -10.92 -5.75 12.03
C LEU A 207 -10.11 -5.52 13.32
N TRP A 208 -10.80 -5.41 14.47
CA TRP A 208 -10.23 -5.02 15.75
C TRP A 208 -9.70 -6.18 16.60
N TRP A 209 -9.80 -7.41 16.11
CA TRP A 209 -9.32 -8.54 16.88
C TRP A 209 -7.79 -8.52 17.04
N GLY A 210 -7.33 -8.63 18.28
CA GLY A 210 -5.93 -8.48 18.63
C GLY A 210 -5.44 -7.01 18.70
N LEU A 211 -6.35 -6.06 18.58
CA LEU A 211 -6.10 -4.63 18.77
C LEU A 211 -6.92 -4.10 19.94
N ASP A 212 -6.42 -3.05 20.58
CA ASP A 212 -7.17 -2.31 21.60
C ASP A 212 -8.33 -1.51 20.98
N ASP A 213 -9.21 -0.96 21.83
CA ASP A 213 -10.32 -0.09 21.39
C ASP A 213 -9.83 1.19 20.70
N GLU A 214 -8.57 1.50 20.84
CA GLU A 214 -7.84 2.56 20.18
C GLU A 214 -6.49 2.02 19.71
N ALA A 215 -6.22 2.12 18.41
CA ALA A 215 -4.96 1.67 17.80
C ALA A 215 -4.37 2.76 16.92
N SER A 216 -3.05 2.82 16.85
CA SER A 216 -2.33 3.78 16.03
C SER A 216 -2.08 3.19 14.64
N PHE A 217 -2.48 3.91 13.59
CA PHE A 217 -2.27 3.52 12.19
C PHE A 217 -1.50 4.59 11.43
N GLN A 218 -0.80 4.18 10.39
CA GLN A 218 -0.09 5.08 9.49
C GLN A 218 -1.03 5.71 8.46
N VAL A 219 -0.91 7.01 8.26
CA VAL A 219 -1.58 7.75 7.18
C VAL A 219 -0.56 8.49 6.32
N TRP A 220 -0.77 8.47 4.99
CA TRP A 220 0.15 9.07 4.03
C TRP A 220 -0.65 9.88 3.00
N TRP A 221 -0.90 11.16 3.32
CA TRP A 221 -1.64 12.12 2.47
C TRP A 221 -2.99 11.62 1.97
N PRO A 222 -3.81 11.01 2.83
CA PRO A 222 -5.12 10.51 2.45
C PRO A 222 -6.11 11.66 2.23
N SER A 223 -7.34 11.31 1.85
CA SER A 223 -8.48 12.22 1.89
C SER A 223 -9.29 12.05 3.18
N GLN A 224 -10.50 12.60 3.22
CA GLN A 224 -11.50 12.38 4.26
C GLN A 224 -12.84 12.02 3.61
N PHE A 225 -13.57 11.09 4.23
CA PHE A 225 -14.90 10.69 3.75
C PHE A 225 -15.96 11.76 4.07
N LYS A 226 -16.87 11.98 3.12
CA LYS A 226 -18.16 12.62 3.33
C LYS A 226 -19.23 11.59 2.99
N LEU A 227 -19.84 11.00 4.02
CA LEU A 227 -20.87 9.98 3.85
C LEU A 227 -22.14 10.65 3.32
N LEU A 228 -22.70 10.13 2.23
CA LEU A 228 -23.93 10.65 1.58
C LEU A 228 -25.17 9.92 2.08
N GLU A 229 -25.04 8.62 2.34
CA GLU A 229 -26.07 7.74 2.88
C GLU A 229 -25.52 7.00 4.11
N PRO A 230 -25.34 7.70 5.25
CA PRO A 230 -24.67 7.13 6.42
C PRO A 230 -25.36 5.90 7.00
N GLU A 231 -26.68 5.75 6.79
CA GLU A 231 -27.47 4.61 7.23
C GLU A 231 -27.09 3.29 6.54
N ASN A 232 -26.51 3.37 5.34
CA ASN A 232 -26.07 2.22 4.55
C ASN A 232 -24.58 1.90 4.73
N ILE A 233 -23.88 2.68 5.57
CA ILE A 233 -22.42 2.60 5.73
C ILE A 233 -22.07 2.35 7.18
N SER A 234 -21.38 1.26 7.45
CA SER A 234 -20.81 0.98 8.76
C SER A 234 -19.47 1.70 8.92
N VAL A 235 -19.36 2.61 9.87
CA VAL A 235 -18.08 3.19 10.25
C VAL A 235 -17.39 2.20 11.20
N LEU A 236 -16.24 1.67 10.79
CA LEU A 236 -15.48 0.68 11.56
C LEU A 236 -14.47 1.34 12.50
N GLY A 237 -14.00 2.53 12.14
CA GLY A 237 -13.06 3.29 12.95
C GLY A 237 -13.12 4.78 12.62
N ARG A 238 -12.87 5.62 13.64
CA ARG A 238 -12.83 7.09 13.53
C ARG A 238 -11.47 7.61 13.96
N TYR A 239 -10.99 8.65 13.31
CA TYR A 239 -9.76 9.33 13.70
C TYR A 239 -9.86 9.89 15.13
N GLY A 240 -8.81 9.66 15.90
CA GLY A 240 -8.53 10.23 17.21
C GLY A 240 -7.38 11.22 17.14
N GLU A 241 -6.56 11.25 18.21
CA GLU A 241 -5.45 12.19 18.34
C GLU A 241 -4.23 11.80 17.47
N PRO A 242 -3.52 12.79 16.91
CA PRO A 242 -2.23 12.60 16.26
C PRO A 242 -1.16 12.05 17.21
N GLU A 243 -0.29 11.18 16.70
CA GLU A 243 0.91 10.73 17.42
C GLU A 243 2.11 11.66 17.20
N GLY A 244 3.23 11.35 17.86
CA GLY A 244 4.37 12.25 17.91
C GLY A 244 5.08 12.54 16.59
N ASP A 245 4.93 11.67 15.60
CA ASP A 245 5.51 11.82 14.28
C ASP A 245 4.55 12.45 13.27
N PHE A 246 3.32 12.77 13.69
CA PHE A 246 2.28 13.28 12.81
C PHE A 246 2.58 14.70 12.32
N CYS A 247 2.44 14.90 11.02
CA CYS A 247 2.66 16.17 10.36
C CYS A 247 1.43 16.62 9.57
N VAL A 248 1.21 17.92 9.54
CA VAL A 248 0.30 18.60 8.60
C VAL A 248 1.14 19.49 7.70
N SER A 249 1.11 19.25 6.39
CA SER A 249 2.08 19.83 5.46
C SER A 249 3.52 19.49 5.90
N ASP A 250 4.35 20.49 6.12
CA ASP A 250 5.72 20.35 6.65
C ASP A 250 5.86 20.67 8.15
N LEU A 251 4.73 20.82 8.85
CA LEU A 251 4.69 21.13 10.28
C LEU A 251 4.43 19.86 11.09
N ASN A 252 5.32 19.52 12.03
CA ASN A 252 5.04 18.51 13.04
C ASN A 252 4.02 19.07 14.05
N VAL A 253 2.92 18.36 14.26
CA VAL A 253 1.80 18.84 15.09
C VAL A 253 2.24 19.04 16.54
N ARG A 254 2.92 18.07 17.15
CA ARG A 254 3.38 18.14 18.53
C ARG A 254 4.31 19.33 18.78
N ASP A 255 5.24 19.58 17.85
CA ASP A 255 6.22 20.67 17.98
C ASP A 255 5.55 22.03 17.77
N THR A 256 4.59 22.11 16.84
CA THR A 256 3.80 23.32 16.60
C THR A 256 2.98 23.70 17.85
N GLU A 257 2.29 22.74 18.45
CA GLU A 257 1.50 22.96 19.67
C GLU A 257 2.38 23.35 20.86
N LYS A 258 3.53 22.70 21.05
CA LYS A 258 4.50 23.06 22.10
C LYS A 258 5.07 24.46 21.93
N SER A 259 5.21 24.94 20.70
CA SER A 259 5.69 26.30 20.42
C SER A 259 4.64 27.37 20.72
N GLY A 260 3.38 27.00 20.98
CA GLY A 260 2.28 27.92 21.21
C GLY A 260 1.82 28.67 19.95
N LEU A 261 2.19 28.20 18.76
CA LEU A 261 1.72 28.78 17.51
C LEU A 261 0.23 28.51 17.31
N ASP A 262 -0.50 29.53 16.87
CA ASP A 262 -1.94 29.44 16.60
C ASP A 262 -2.18 28.86 15.20
N TRP A 263 -2.97 27.78 15.13
CA TRP A 263 -3.34 27.14 13.87
C TRP A 263 -4.03 28.10 12.89
N ALA A 264 -4.88 29.03 13.37
CA ALA A 264 -5.56 29.98 12.50
C ALA A 264 -4.57 30.91 11.77
N ARG A 265 -3.51 31.37 12.45
CA ARG A 265 -2.45 32.17 11.83
C ARG A 265 -1.62 31.37 10.85
N LEU A 266 -1.39 30.09 11.14
CA LEU A 266 -0.67 29.20 10.23
C LEU A 266 -1.53 28.90 8.98
N GLU A 267 -2.84 28.67 9.12
CA GLU A 267 -3.77 28.48 8.01
C GLU A 267 -3.83 29.74 7.11
N GLU A 268 -3.82 30.93 7.69
CA GLU A 268 -3.73 32.19 6.94
C GLU A 268 -2.41 32.30 6.15
N ALA A 269 -1.28 32.02 6.81
CA ALA A 269 0.03 32.08 6.16
C ALA A 269 0.25 31.02 5.10
N TYR A 270 -0.34 29.84 5.27
CA TYR A 270 -0.20 28.70 4.37
C TYR A 270 -1.30 28.64 3.30
N GLU A 271 -2.39 29.42 3.46
CA GLU A 271 -3.56 29.41 2.59
C GLU A 271 -4.20 28.02 2.41
N ILE A 272 -4.07 27.16 3.41
CA ILE A 272 -4.68 25.82 3.48
C ILE A 272 -5.08 25.48 4.90
N ASN A 273 -6.04 24.57 5.06
CA ASN A 273 -6.39 24.02 6.37
C ASN A 273 -5.21 23.22 6.95
N LEU A 274 -4.84 23.49 8.19
CA LEU A 274 -3.73 22.85 8.91
C LEU A 274 -4.11 22.32 10.29
N ASP A 275 -5.23 22.77 10.85
CA ASP A 275 -5.67 22.37 12.18
C ASP A 275 -6.01 20.87 12.23
N PRO A 276 -5.24 20.03 12.97
CA PRO A 276 -5.47 18.59 13.03
C PRO A 276 -6.80 18.21 13.66
N ARG A 277 -7.42 19.10 14.45
CA ARG A 277 -8.75 18.88 15.05
C ARG A 277 -9.84 18.65 14.01
N ARG A 278 -9.61 19.02 12.73
CA ARG A 278 -10.49 18.70 11.60
C ARG A 278 -10.61 17.20 11.30
N LEU A 279 -9.72 16.37 11.88
CA LEU A 279 -9.78 14.92 11.77
C LEU A 279 -10.57 14.26 12.88
N LEU A 280 -10.66 14.88 14.06
CA LEU A 280 -11.25 14.25 15.24
C LEU A 280 -12.67 13.74 14.96
N ASN A 281 -12.90 12.46 15.29
CA ASN A 281 -14.17 11.76 15.08
C ASN A 281 -14.63 11.61 13.63
N GLU A 282 -13.80 11.98 12.65
CA GLU A 282 -14.08 11.72 11.25
C GLU A 282 -13.92 10.23 10.90
N PRO A 283 -14.73 9.69 9.97
CA PRO A 283 -14.58 8.31 9.52
C PRO A 283 -13.20 8.06 8.91
N ALA A 284 -12.50 7.05 9.42
CA ALA A 284 -11.18 6.62 8.94
C ALA A 284 -11.27 5.32 8.14
N ILE A 285 -12.10 4.36 8.62
CA ILE A 285 -12.33 3.06 7.99
C ILE A 285 -13.84 2.83 7.94
N VAL A 286 -14.33 2.46 6.75
CA VAL A 286 -15.78 2.27 6.51
C VAL A 286 -16.04 1.00 5.74
N GLU A 287 -17.24 0.47 5.89
CA GLU A 287 -17.72 -0.72 5.18
C GLU A 287 -19.13 -0.54 4.67
N CYS A 288 -19.43 -1.10 3.50
CA CYS A 288 -20.80 -1.27 3.01
C CYS A 288 -20.94 -2.58 2.21
N LYS A 289 -22.19 -2.89 1.86
CA LYS A 289 -22.51 -3.91 0.87
C LYS A 289 -22.73 -3.25 -0.50
N TYR A 290 -22.35 -3.95 -1.57
CA TYR A 290 -22.66 -3.57 -2.93
C TYR A 290 -23.09 -4.84 -3.70
N GLY A 291 -24.39 -4.97 -3.98
CA GLY A 291 -24.95 -6.23 -4.42
C GLY A 291 -24.74 -7.32 -3.37
N GLU A 292 -24.17 -8.45 -3.79
CA GLU A 292 -23.82 -9.56 -2.87
C GLU A 292 -22.42 -9.41 -2.25
N GLY A 293 -21.62 -8.44 -2.71
CA GLY A 293 -20.25 -8.25 -2.27
C GLY A 293 -20.11 -7.28 -1.11
N ARG A 294 -18.91 -7.27 -0.53
CA ARG A 294 -18.52 -6.38 0.56
C ARG A 294 -17.44 -5.40 0.09
N VAL A 295 -17.55 -4.18 0.56
CA VAL A 295 -16.61 -3.09 0.25
C VAL A 295 -16.08 -2.53 1.55
N VAL A 296 -14.79 -2.66 1.79
CA VAL A 296 -14.09 -2.03 2.91
C VAL A 296 -13.12 -0.98 2.39
N LEU A 297 -13.22 0.23 2.91
CA LEU A 297 -12.37 1.35 2.52
C LEU A 297 -11.63 1.87 3.74
N SER A 298 -10.32 2.00 3.63
CA SER A 298 -9.45 2.55 4.66
C SER A 298 -8.64 3.70 4.10
N TYR A 299 -8.67 4.86 4.73
CA TYR A 299 -7.71 5.93 4.46
C TYR A 299 -6.38 5.73 5.20
N PRO A 300 -6.32 5.18 6.45
CA PRO A 300 -5.10 4.60 6.97
C PRO A 300 -4.52 3.52 6.04
N HIS A 301 -3.20 3.51 5.92
CA HIS A 301 -2.44 2.56 5.13
C HIS A 301 -2.12 1.31 5.96
N LEU A 302 -3.09 0.37 6.04
CA LEU A 302 -2.95 -0.87 6.80
C LEU A 302 -1.83 -1.78 6.26
N GLU A 303 -1.43 -1.53 5.03
CA GLU A 303 -0.34 -2.19 4.31
C GLU A 303 1.03 -1.50 4.50
N SER A 304 1.15 -0.54 5.41
CA SER A 304 2.44 0.10 5.67
C SER A 304 3.45 -0.91 6.21
N PRO A 305 4.67 -0.98 5.63
CA PRO A 305 5.72 -1.87 6.13
C PRO A 305 6.08 -1.55 7.59
N GLY A 306 6.05 -2.57 8.45
CA GLY A 306 6.41 -2.44 9.86
C GLY A 306 5.35 -1.77 10.75
N ASP A 307 4.19 -1.42 10.22
CA ASP A 307 3.04 -0.95 11.01
C ASP A 307 2.28 -2.15 11.60
N VAL A 308 2.71 -2.64 12.77
CA VAL A 308 2.15 -3.84 13.36
C VAL A 308 0.63 -3.76 13.57
N PRO A 309 0.06 -2.68 14.16
CA PRO A 309 -1.39 -2.57 14.28
C PRO A 309 -2.11 -2.55 12.91
N GLY A 310 -1.58 -1.83 11.93
CA GLY A 310 -2.10 -1.83 10.57
C GLY A 310 -2.07 -3.21 9.93
N ASN A 311 -0.96 -3.93 10.09
CA ASN A 311 -0.80 -5.26 9.53
C ASN A 311 -1.70 -6.31 10.20
N VAL A 312 -1.99 -6.20 11.51
CA VAL A 312 -3.00 -7.01 12.21
C VAL A 312 -4.39 -6.71 11.66
N ALA A 313 -4.75 -5.43 11.51
CA ALA A 313 -6.02 -5.02 10.92
C ALA A 313 -6.17 -5.55 9.47
N LEU A 314 -5.11 -5.46 8.67
CA LEU A 314 -5.07 -6.00 7.30
C LEU A 314 -5.30 -7.51 7.27
N PHE A 315 -4.60 -8.26 8.12
CA PHE A 315 -4.78 -9.71 8.26
C PHE A 315 -6.22 -10.07 8.64
N ASN A 316 -6.78 -9.34 9.58
CA ASN A 316 -8.15 -9.54 10.04
C ASN A 316 -9.17 -9.29 8.91
N LEU A 317 -9.04 -8.19 8.17
CA LEU A 317 -9.89 -7.87 7.03
C LEU A 317 -9.74 -8.88 5.89
N TRP A 318 -8.51 -9.28 5.59
CA TRP A 318 -8.22 -10.25 4.53
C TRP A 318 -9.01 -11.54 4.69
N TYR A 319 -8.91 -12.18 5.86
CA TYR A 319 -9.60 -13.44 6.10
C TYR A 319 -11.09 -13.26 6.37
N GLU A 320 -11.53 -12.13 6.89
CA GLU A 320 -12.95 -11.84 7.05
C GLU A 320 -13.64 -11.64 5.70
N LEU A 321 -13.01 -10.94 4.75
CA LEU A 321 -13.53 -10.74 3.41
C LEU A 321 -13.53 -12.04 2.59
N LEU A 322 -12.48 -12.86 2.71
CA LEU A 322 -12.43 -14.17 2.06
C LEU A 322 -13.50 -15.14 2.60
N ARG A 323 -13.76 -15.10 3.92
CA ARG A 323 -14.75 -15.97 4.58
C ARG A 323 -16.15 -15.74 4.04
N THR A 324 -16.48 -14.52 3.70
CA THR A 324 -17.82 -14.09 3.27
C THR A 324 -18.02 -14.05 1.76
N SER A 325 -16.95 -14.15 0.99
CA SER A 325 -17.03 -14.20 -0.47
C SER A 325 -17.38 -15.62 -0.95
N PRO A 326 -18.14 -15.75 -2.04
CA PRO A 326 -18.45 -17.06 -2.62
C PRO A 326 -17.17 -17.78 -3.03
N LEU A 327 -17.18 -19.11 -2.89
CA LEU A 327 -16.08 -19.93 -3.39
C LEU A 327 -16.07 -19.84 -4.93
N VAL A 328 -14.94 -19.47 -5.47
CA VAL A 328 -14.69 -19.61 -6.91
C VAL A 328 -14.48 -21.09 -7.18
N ALA A 329 -15.19 -21.65 -8.17
CA ALA A 329 -14.99 -23.03 -8.56
C ALA A 329 -13.50 -23.27 -8.90
N GLU A 330 -12.98 -24.42 -8.50
CA GLU A 330 -11.60 -24.82 -8.80
C GLU A 330 -11.46 -25.26 -10.28
N ASP A 331 -11.95 -24.43 -11.19
CA ASP A 331 -11.67 -24.65 -12.60
C ASP A 331 -10.22 -24.28 -12.87
N GLU A 332 -9.49 -25.25 -13.39
CA GLU A 332 -8.10 -25.32 -13.82
C GLU A 332 -7.18 -24.19 -13.37
N PRO A 333 -6.00 -24.51 -12.83
CA PRO A 333 -4.97 -23.49 -12.59
C PRO A 333 -4.81 -22.73 -13.92
N ALA A 334 -5.09 -21.43 -13.89
CA ALA A 334 -4.82 -20.57 -15.05
C ALA A 334 -3.42 -20.94 -15.53
N SER A 335 -3.31 -21.42 -16.78
CA SER A 335 -2.01 -21.77 -17.35
C SER A 335 -1.06 -20.63 -17.00
N PRO A 336 0.01 -20.89 -16.27
CA PRO A 336 0.91 -19.85 -15.90
C PRO A 336 1.39 -19.22 -17.20
N VAL A 337 0.99 -17.97 -17.45
CA VAL A 337 1.70 -17.16 -18.43
C VAL A 337 3.15 -17.29 -17.98
N ARG A 338 3.99 -18.00 -18.76
CA ARG A 338 5.39 -18.16 -18.39
C ARG A 338 5.94 -16.77 -18.17
N PRO A 339 6.43 -16.45 -16.96
CA PRO A 339 6.93 -15.13 -16.71
C PRO A 339 8.04 -14.86 -17.72
N PRO A 340 8.14 -13.65 -18.23
CA PRO A 340 9.29 -13.25 -19.00
C PRO A 340 10.52 -13.52 -18.13
N CYS A 341 11.51 -14.22 -18.65
CA CYS A 341 12.74 -14.46 -17.90
C CYS A 341 13.46 -13.12 -17.66
N ILE A 342 13.81 -12.87 -16.41
CA ILE A 342 14.60 -11.69 -16.03
C ILE A 342 16.03 -12.15 -15.89
N GLN A 343 16.83 -11.87 -16.89
CA GLN A 343 18.28 -12.08 -16.80
C GLN A 343 18.97 -10.86 -17.42
N LEU A 344 19.75 -10.17 -16.62
CA LEU A 344 20.58 -9.05 -17.05
C LEU A 344 22.01 -9.53 -17.31
N ASP A 345 22.63 -8.94 -18.34
CA ASP A 345 24.09 -8.98 -18.45
C ASP A 345 24.75 -8.12 -17.36
N ALA A 346 25.99 -8.40 -17.07
CA ALA A 346 26.74 -7.73 -16.00
C ALA A 346 26.88 -6.22 -16.24
N GLU A 347 27.01 -5.79 -17.50
CA GLU A 347 27.14 -4.39 -17.89
C GLU A 347 25.85 -3.62 -17.60
N SER A 348 24.71 -4.15 -18.03
CA SER A 348 23.39 -3.57 -17.77
C SER A 348 23.08 -3.49 -16.27
N LEU A 349 23.44 -4.53 -15.49
CA LEU A 349 23.26 -4.52 -14.04
C LEU A 349 24.13 -3.46 -13.37
N GLU A 350 25.41 -3.35 -13.78
CA GLU A 350 26.30 -2.32 -13.20
C GLU A 350 25.84 -0.91 -13.57
N ARG A 351 25.35 -0.71 -14.80
CA ARG A 351 24.74 0.59 -15.17
C ARG A 351 23.52 0.90 -14.33
N PHE A 352 22.66 -0.08 -14.07
CA PHE A 352 21.50 0.12 -13.21
C PHE A 352 21.89 0.44 -11.77
N ARG A 353 22.94 -0.21 -11.22
CA ARG A 353 23.54 0.16 -9.92
C ARG A 353 24.02 1.61 -9.89
N ALA A 354 24.62 2.08 -11.00
CA ALA A 354 25.04 3.48 -11.11
C ALA A 354 23.83 4.43 -11.04
N ILE A 355 22.73 4.13 -11.74
CA ILE A 355 21.49 4.91 -11.68
C ILE A 355 20.98 5.02 -10.23
N VAL A 356 20.99 3.93 -9.48
CA VAL A 356 20.55 3.94 -8.07
C VAL A 356 21.47 4.81 -7.20
N ARG A 357 22.80 4.71 -7.37
CA ARG A 357 23.76 5.57 -6.64
C ARG A 357 23.57 7.06 -6.99
N GLU A 358 23.29 7.37 -8.24
CA GLU A 358 22.99 8.73 -8.71
C GLU A 358 21.67 9.24 -8.11
N ALA A 359 20.63 8.38 -7.99
CA ALA A 359 19.38 8.72 -7.33
C ALA A 359 19.58 9.00 -5.83
N ASP A 360 20.38 8.18 -5.16
CA ASP A 360 20.75 8.39 -3.76
C ASP A 360 21.48 9.73 -3.58
N SER A 361 22.37 10.08 -4.51
CA SER A 361 23.11 11.34 -4.50
C SER A 361 22.19 12.55 -4.71
N LEU A 362 21.15 12.40 -5.56
CA LEU A 362 20.15 13.44 -5.79
C LEU A 362 19.28 13.67 -4.54
N ILE A 363 18.88 12.60 -3.85
CA ILE A 363 18.17 12.70 -2.57
C ILE A 363 19.06 13.40 -1.53
N ALA A 364 20.32 12.99 -1.40
CA ALA A 364 21.28 13.61 -0.49
C ALA A 364 21.55 15.09 -0.82
N LEU A 365 21.44 15.51 -2.08
CA LEU A 365 21.49 16.92 -2.45
C LEU A 365 20.35 17.69 -1.81
N GLY A 366 19.11 17.22 -1.91
CA GLY A 366 17.95 17.86 -1.29
C GLY A 366 18.03 17.89 0.24
N GLU A 367 18.59 16.85 0.88
CA GLU A 367 18.86 16.86 2.33
C GLU A 367 19.88 17.94 2.72
N ARG A 368 21.00 18.03 2.00
CA ARG A 368 22.01 19.09 2.25
C ARG A 368 21.47 20.50 2.01
N ARG A 369 20.46 20.64 1.16
CA ARG A 369 19.77 21.90 0.88
C ARG A 369 18.57 22.15 1.81
N HIS A 370 18.33 21.27 2.80
CA HIS A 370 17.22 21.33 3.74
C HIS A 370 15.85 21.40 3.06
N LEU A 371 15.70 20.76 1.88
CA LEU A 371 14.44 20.68 1.16
C LEU A 371 13.56 19.55 1.68
N TRP A 372 14.19 18.48 2.18
CA TRP A 372 13.55 17.29 2.76
C TRP A 372 14.47 16.53 3.71
N SER A 373 13.90 15.57 4.40
CA SER A 373 14.58 14.56 5.20
C SER A 373 13.85 13.22 5.10
N TRP A 374 14.55 12.11 5.32
CA TRP A 374 13.90 10.81 5.42
C TRP A 374 13.05 10.74 6.70
N ARG A 375 11.81 10.35 6.54
CA ARG A 375 10.89 10.05 7.64
C ARG A 375 10.98 8.59 8.06
N ASN A 376 11.07 7.74 7.07
CA ASN A 376 11.31 6.30 7.16
C ASN A 376 11.97 5.84 5.85
N PRO A 377 12.35 4.55 5.70
CA PRO A 377 13.00 4.07 4.47
C PRO A 377 12.20 4.24 3.16
N TRP A 378 10.90 4.53 3.27
CA TRP A 378 9.97 4.63 2.14
C TRP A 378 9.61 6.06 1.75
N LEU A 379 9.62 6.98 2.72
CA LEU A 379 8.98 8.29 2.56
C LEU A 379 9.86 9.44 3.05
N LEU A 380 9.89 10.49 2.25
CA LEU A 380 10.47 11.78 2.63
C LEU A 380 9.42 12.65 3.33
N GLN A 381 9.88 13.46 4.27
CA GLN A 381 9.19 14.66 4.71
C GLN A 381 9.84 15.84 3.99
N TRP A 382 9.07 16.68 3.34
CA TRP A 382 9.59 17.80 2.55
C TRP A 382 8.98 19.13 2.94
N ARG A 383 9.72 20.20 2.69
CA ARG A 383 9.25 21.56 2.88
C ARG A 383 8.10 21.85 1.91
N ARG A 384 7.14 22.64 2.39
CA ARG A 384 6.05 23.11 1.55
C ARG A 384 6.59 23.76 0.27
N GLY A 385 5.96 23.46 -0.85
CA GLY A 385 6.37 23.99 -2.15
C GLY A 385 7.42 23.16 -2.89
N VAL A 386 8.05 22.17 -2.23
CA VAL A 386 8.97 21.22 -2.85
C VAL A 386 8.23 19.94 -3.26
N ARG A 387 8.72 19.25 -4.30
CA ARG A 387 8.14 17.99 -4.80
C ARG A 387 8.86 16.76 -4.26
N GLY A 388 9.03 16.70 -2.93
CA GLY A 388 9.75 15.60 -2.28
C GLY A 388 9.12 14.23 -2.51
N SER A 389 7.79 14.14 -2.62
CA SER A 389 7.08 12.90 -2.91
C SER A 389 7.53 12.27 -4.22
N GLU A 390 7.67 13.08 -5.27
CA GLU A 390 8.03 12.62 -6.62
C GLU A 390 9.47 12.11 -6.67
N PHE A 391 10.41 12.84 -6.08
CA PHE A 391 11.81 12.42 -5.98
C PHE A 391 11.96 11.16 -5.09
N GLY A 392 11.29 11.14 -3.95
CA GLY A 392 11.28 9.97 -3.04
C GLY A 392 10.73 8.73 -3.71
N THR A 393 9.60 8.83 -4.43
CA THR A 393 8.98 7.73 -5.17
C THR A 393 9.96 7.12 -6.18
N VAL A 394 10.60 7.95 -7.02
CA VAL A 394 11.57 7.47 -8.00
C VAL A 394 12.73 6.74 -7.32
N CYS A 395 13.32 7.34 -6.27
CA CYS A 395 14.45 6.75 -5.58
C CYS A 395 14.11 5.40 -4.95
N VAL A 396 12.99 5.31 -4.23
CA VAL A 396 12.59 4.07 -3.55
C VAL A 396 12.23 2.97 -4.55
N MET A 397 11.52 3.31 -5.64
CA MET A 397 11.19 2.33 -6.67
C MET A 397 12.42 1.85 -7.43
N LEU A 398 13.42 2.70 -7.70
CA LEU A 398 14.72 2.30 -8.29
C LEU A 398 15.49 1.35 -7.37
N ARG A 399 15.58 1.68 -6.07
CA ARG A 399 16.20 0.79 -5.05
C ARG A 399 15.48 -0.55 -4.99
N GLY A 400 14.15 -0.52 -4.99
CA GLY A 400 13.32 -1.72 -4.98
C GLY A 400 13.56 -2.60 -6.21
N LEU A 401 13.54 -2.01 -7.38
CA LEU A 401 13.81 -2.72 -8.64
C LEU A 401 15.22 -3.34 -8.64
N LEU A 402 16.26 -2.61 -8.16
CA LEU A 402 17.60 -3.17 -8.03
C LEU A 402 17.62 -4.39 -7.12
N GLY A 403 17.01 -4.29 -5.94
CA GLY A 403 16.96 -5.40 -4.99
C GLY A 403 16.28 -6.65 -5.56
N GLU A 404 15.20 -6.48 -6.31
CA GLU A 404 14.51 -7.59 -6.97
C GLU A 404 15.33 -8.15 -8.16
N LEU A 405 15.98 -7.31 -8.95
CA LEU A 405 16.87 -7.75 -10.04
C LEU A 405 18.08 -8.54 -9.50
N GLU A 406 18.68 -8.12 -8.40
CA GLU A 406 19.78 -8.83 -7.76
C GLU A 406 19.34 -10.17 -7.16
N ARG A 407 18.16 -10.23 -6.57
CA ARG A 407 17.58 -11.44 -5.98
C ARG A 407 17.21 -12.50 -7.03
N TYR A 408 16.59 -12.07 -8.12
CA TYR A 408 16.00 -12.98 -9.11
C TYR A 408 16.72 -13.02 -10.45
N GLY A 409 17.55 -12.02 -10.77
CA GLY A 409 18.27 -11.91 -12.05
C GLY A 409 19.46 -12.86 -12.18
N ALA A 410 20.00 -13.38 -11.08
CA ALA A 410 21.16 -14.28 -11.07
C ALA A 410 20.80 -15.77 -11.24
N THR A 411 19.52 -16.13 -11.32
CA THR A 411 19.13 -17.54 -11.46
C THR A 411 19.41 -18.04 -12.89
N THR A 412 20.33 -18.98 -12.99
CA THR A 412 20.75 -19.72 -14.18
C THR A 412 19.64 -20.62 -14.72
N GLY A 413 18.65 -20.05 -15.36
CA GLY A 413 17.72 -20.76 -16.23
C GLY A 413 18.00 -20.35 -17.67
N LEU A 414 17.83 -21.23 -18.64
CA LEU A 414 17.91 -20.94 -20.07
C LEU A 414 16.89 -19.84 -20.45
N ALA A 415 17.22 -18.59 -20.09
CA ALA A 415 16.54 -17.44 -20.65
C ALA A 415 16.91 -17.38 -22.11
N ALA A 416 15.91 -17.30 -22.98
CA ALA A 416 16.17 -17.02 -24.37
C ALA A 416 17.03 -15.75 -24.46
N GLU A 417 18.11 -15.77 -25.23
CA GLU A 417 19.01 -14.64 -25.49
C GLU A 417 18.23 -13.36 -25.82
N THR A 418 17.12 -13.50 -26.52
CA THR A 418 16.17 -12.44 -26.86
C THR A 418 15.62 -11.70 -25.62
N SER A 419 15.35 -12.40 -24.50
CA SER A 419 14.82 -11.76 -23.28
C SER A 419 15.87 -10.95 -22.55
N ARG A 420 17.16 -11.39 -22.60
CA ARG A 420 18.29 -10.63 -22.03
C ARG A 420 18.53 -9.36 -22.82
N GLN A 421 18.56 -9.46 -24.15
CA GLN A 421 18.74 -8.32 -25.04
C GLN A 421 17.64 -7.29 -24.87
N GLN A 422 16.38 -7.74 -24.74
CA GLN A 422 15.24 -6.87 -24.53
C GLN A 422 15.35 -6.09 -23.21
N LEU A 423 15.65 -6.76 -22.10
CA LEU A 423 15.79 -6.10 -20.79
C LEU A 423 16.98 -5.13 -20.78
N GLY A 424 18.12 -5.49 -21.41
CA GLY A 424 19.26 -4.60 -21.58
C GLY A 424 18.91 -3.34 -22.40
N LEU A 425 18.06 -3.48 -23.43
CA LEU A 425 17.55 -2.33 -24.21
C LEU A 425 16.70 -1.41 -23.35
N GLU A 426 15.80 -1.96 -22.54
CA GLU A 426 14.93 -1.19 -21.65
C GLU A 426 15.72 -0.45 -20.56
N ILE A 427 16.77 -1.06 -20.01
CA ILE A 427 17.70 -0.38 -19.08
C ILE A 427 18.43 0.78 -19.75
N ARG A 428 18.89 0.60 -21.00
CA ARG A 428 19.50 1.69 -21.76
C ARG A 428 18.50 2.82 -22.09
N GLN A 429 17.23 2.49 -22.29
CA GLN A 429 16.17 3.52 -22.47
C GLN A 429 15.92 4.27 -21.16
N LEU A 430 15.81 3.54 -20.05
CA LEU A 430 15.68 4.11 -18.72
C LEU A 430 16.84 5.06 -18.41
N ASP A 431 18.07 4.65 -18.70
CA ASP A 431 19.28 5.44 -18.49
C ASP A 431 19.25 6.79 -19.22
N LYS A 432 18.78 6.82 -20.46
CA LYS A 432 18.64 8.08 -21.22
C LYS A 432 17.63 9.03 -20.57
N ILE A 433 16.49 8.50 -20.12
CA ILE A 433 15.47 9.30 -19.44
C ILE A 433 16.01 9.76 -18.09
N TRP A 434 16.67 8.85 -17.35
CA TRP A 434 17.27 9.11 -16.05
C TRP A 434 18.33 10.23 -16.13
N SER A 435 19.27 10.18 -17.08
CA SER A 435 20.31 11.20 -17.23
C SER A 435 19.70 12.59 -17.40
N SER A 436 18.65 12.72 -18.23
CA SER A 436 17.93 13.99 -18.39
C SER A 436 17.18 14.41 -17.12
N PHE A 437 16.60 13.46 -16.39
CA PHE A 437 15.91 13.74 -15.13
C PHE A 437 16.92 14.15 -14.04
N LEU A 438 18.05 13.51 -13.94
CA LEU A 438 19.12 13.81 -12.98
C LEU A 438 19.64 15.24 -13.14
N ASP A 439 20.01 15.62 -14.39
CA ASP A 439 20.53 16.95 -14.68
C ASP A 439 19.51 18.04 -14.35
N LYS A 440 18.27 17.88 -14.83
CA LYS A 440 17.21 18.88 -14.63
C LYS A 440 16.69 18.88 -13.19
N GLY A 441 16.60 17.71 -12.57
CA GLY A 441 16.22 17.56 -11.17
C GLY A 441 17.23 18.22 -10.24
N GLY A 442 18.53 17.98 -10.46
CA GLY A 442 19.58 18.66 -9.71
C GLY A 442 19.52 20.17 -9.84
N ALA A 443 19.37 20.67 -11.08
CA ALA A 443 19.22 22.10 -11.35
C ALA A 443 17.95 22.70 -10.71
N LEU A 444 16.86 21.93 -10.66
CA LEU A 444 15.62 22.35 -9.99
C LEU A 444 15.82 22.48 -8.48
N LEU A 445 16.42 21.47 -7.85
CA LEU A 445 16.68 21.50 -6.40
C LEU A 445 17.58 22.67 -5.99
N GLU A 446 18.61 22.97 -6.77
CA GLU A 446 19.47 24.14 -6.55
C GLU A 446 18.69 25.45 -6.68
N SER A 447 17.82 25.56 -7.70
CA SER A 447 16.99 26.74 -7.92
C SER A 447 15.98 26.92 -6.79
N GLU A 448 15.27 25.86 -6.39
CA GLU A 448 14.29 25.90 -5.30
C GLU A 448 14.94 26.23 -3.96
N ALA A 449 16.11 25.68 -3.67
CA ALA A 449 16.86 26.01 -2.45
C ALA A 449 17.27 27.49 -2.42
N THR A 450 17.65 28.06 -3.57
CA THR A 450 18.01 29.48 -3.69
C THR A 450 16.78 30.36 -3.49
N ASP A 451 15.66 30.03 -4.14
CA ASP A 451 14.41 30.78 -4.04
C ASP A 451 13.87 30.79 -2.60
N MET A 452 13.99 29.68 -1.87
CA MET A 452 13.54 29.57 -0.47
C MET A 452 14.43 30.33 0.52
N ASN A 453 15.71 30.56 0.19
CA ASN A 453 16.63 31.32 1.03
C ASN A 453 16.61 32.82 0.71
N GLY A 454 15.94 33.23 -0.37
CA GLY A 454 15.67 34.63 -0.68
C GLY A 454 14.56 35.22 0.19
N ASN A 455 14.36 36.53 0.16
CA ASN A 455 13.32 37.23 0.95
C ASN A 455 11.95 36.61 0.69
N GLY A 456 11.37 36.01 1.69
CA GLY A 456 10.25 35.06 1.75
C GLY A 456 8.91 35.37 1.07
N GLU A 457 8.81 36.38 0.21
CA GLU A 457 7.61 36.72 -0.56
C GLU A 457 7.77 36.49 -2.07
N ALA A 458 8.95 36.15 -2.56
CA ALA A 458 9.15 35.88 -3.99
C ALA A 458 8.75 34.43 -4.29
N GLY A 459 7.70 34.26 -5.06
CA GLY A 459 7.37 32.98 -5.67
C GLY A 459 8.57 32.40 -6.44
N LEU A 460 8.46 31.13 -6.85
CA LEU A 460 9.52 30.43 -7.60
C LEU A 460 10.06 31.28 -8.75
N SER A 461 11.38 31.29 -8.90
CA SER A 461 12.04 31.94 -10.03
C SER A 461 11.54 31.39 -11.37
N THR A 462 11.62 32.20 -12.40
CA THR A 462 11.27 31.78 -13.79
C THR A 462 12.01 30.50 -14.18
N ARG A 463 13.26 30.33 -13.71
CA ARG A 463 14.06 29.13 -13.96
C ARG A 463 13.46 27.90 -13.29
N ALA A 464 13.09 27.99 -12.00
CA ALA A 464 12.47 26.87 -11.27
C ALA A 464 11.12 26.49 -11.90
N GLN A 465 10.30 27.49 -12.30
CA GLN A 465 9.04 27.25 -12.97
C GLN A 465 9.23 26.52 -14.31
N ALA A 466 10.18 26.96 -15.13
CA ALA A 466 10.49 26.31 -16.42
C ALA A 466 10.95 24.85 -16.22
N LEU A 467 11.85 24.60 -15.26
CA LEU A 467 12.30 23.25 -14.92
C LEU A 467 11.16 22.35 -14.44
N ARG A 468 10.26 22.87 -13.59
CA ARG A 468 9.06 22.13 -13.16
C ARG A 468 8.16 21.75 -14.33
N VAL A 469 7.94 22.66 -15.28
CA VAL A 469 7.15 22.34 -16.48
C VAL A 469 7.81 21.23 -17.30
N GLU A 470 9.13 21.27 -17.48
CA GLU A 470 9.83 20.23 -18.23
C GLU A 470 9.80 18.87 -17.52
N ILE A 471 9.99 18.87 -16.20
CA ILE A 471 10.05 17.63 -15.41
C ILE A 471 8.64 17.07 -15.16
N PHE A 472 7.66 17.91 -14.81
CA PHE A 472 6.34 17.47 -14.31
C PHE A 472 5.16 17.92 -15.20
N SER A 473 5.39 18.65 -16.29
CA SER A 473 4.37 19.31 -17.13
C SER A 473 3.50 20.32 -16.37
N CYS A 474 3.90 20.75 -15.17
CA CYS A 474 3.17 21.70 -14.37
C CYS A 474 4.06 22.43 -13.35
N ALA A 475 3.98 23.77 -13.33
CA ALA A 475 4.78 24.61 -12.43
C ALA A 475 4.27 24.56 -10.98
N HIS A 476 2.94 24.52 -10.76
CA HIS A 476 2.31 24.77 -9.45
C HIS A 476 1.40 23.66 -8.92
N CYS A 477 1.16 22.60 -9.68
CA CYS A 477 0.20 21.56 -9.30
C CYS A 477 0.83 20.46 -8.44
N TYR A 478 0.00 19.86 -7.61
CA TYR A 478 0.30 18.71 -6.74
C TYR A 478 -0.65 17.54 -7.06
N GLY A 479 -0.37 16.39 -6.48
CA GLY A 479 -1.16 15.20 -6.68
C GLY A 479 -1.04 14.67 -8.12
N SER A 480 -2.11 14.09 -8.67
CA SER A 480 -2.09 13.50 -10.01
C SER A 480 -1.67 14.46 -11.13
N LYS A 481 -1.81 15.76 -10.92
CA LYS A 481 -1.39 16.77 -11.90
C LYS A 481 0.12 16.95 -11.99
N SER A 482 0.89 16.42 -11.04
CA SER A 482 2.36 16.37 -11.12
C SER A 482 2.87 15.19 -11.95
N TYR A 483 1.98 14.29 -12.35
CA TYR A 483 2.32 13.13 -13.17
C TYR A 483 2.36 13.51 -14.66
N GLY A 484 3.48 14.10 -15.08
CA GLY A 484 3.71 14.61 -16.43
C GLY A 484 5.18 14.69 -16.79
N GLY A 485 5.49 15.16 -17.97
CA GLY A 485 6.83 15.47 -18.44
C GLY A 485 7.83 14.30 -18.38
N LEU A 486 9.05 14.61 -17.95
CA LEU A 486 10.10 13.61 -17.73
C LEU A 486 9.76 12.64 -16.62
N TYR A 487 9.15 13.13 -15.54
CA TYR A 487 8.76 12.32 -14.37
C TYR A 487 7.81 11.19 -14.77
N ARG A 488 6.76 11.49 -15.56
CA ARG A 488 5.85 10.47 -16.05
C ARG A 488 6.59 9.38 -16.84
N ARG A 489 7.42 9.78 -17.79
CA ARG A 489 8.16 8.81 -18.63
C ARG A 489 9.09 7.93 -17.81
N LEU A 490 9.78 8.53 -16.83
CA LEU A 490 10.68 7.83 -15.94
C LEU A 490 9.92 6.85 -15.04
N LEU A 491 8.86 7.33 -14.40
CA LEU A 491 8.09 6.54 -13.45
C LEU A 491 7.37 5.37 -14.14
N ASP A 492 6.76 5.59 -15.32
CA ASP A 492 6.13 4.52 -16.10
C ASP A 492 7.14 3.44 -16.52
N GLN A 493 8.36 3.84 -16.89
CA GLN A 493 9.41 2.88 -17.26
C GLN A 493 9.87 2.06 -16.05
N ILE A 494 10.06 2.70 -14.88
CA ILE A 494 10.42 2.02 -13.64
C ILE A 494 9.29 1.07 -13.23
N ASP A 495 8.04 1.52 -13.26
CA ASP A 495 6.86 0.75 -12.86
C ASP A 495 6.69 -0.51 -13.72
N THR A 496 6.86 -0.38 -15.05
CA THR A 496 6.81 -1.50 -15.99
C THR A 496 7.90 -2.54 -15.71
N LEU A 497 9.14 -2.09 -15.48
CA LEU A 497 10.27 -2.97 -15.16
C LEU A 497 10.06 -3.67 -13.82
N LEU A 498 9.57 -2.92 -12.82
CA LEU A 498 9.30 -3.44 -11.49
C LEU A 498 8.19 -4.49 -11.54
N LEU A 499 7.04 -4.19 -12.16
CA LEU A 499 5.94 -5.15 -12.32
C LEU A 499 6.43 -6.46 -12.93
N ARG A 500 7.16 -6.38 -14.04
CA ARG A 500 7.69 -7.58 -14.71
C ARG A 500 8.60 -8.39 -13.80
N THR A 501 9.43 -7.70 -13.01
CA THR A 501 10.34 -8.35 -12.06
C THR A 501 9.55 -9.01 -10.92
N LEU A 502 8.53 -8.36 -10.40
CA LEU A 502 7.70 -8.88 -9.33
C LEU A 502 6.82 -10.06 -9.78
N LEU A 503 6.32 -10.06 -11.01
CA LEU A 503 5.59 -11.22 -11.57
C LEU A 503 6.46 -12.48 -11.59
N VAL A 504 7.77 -12.34 -11.92
CA VAL A 504 8.71 -13.46 -11.84
C VAL A 504 8.96 -13.88 -10.39
N ALA A 505 9.09 -12.92 -9.47
CA ALA A 505 9.27 -13.19 -8.05
C ALA A 505 8.10 -14.03 -7.50
N VAL A 506 6.87 -13.59 -7.72
CA VAL A 506 5.63 -14.29 -7.29
C VAL A 506 5.59 -15.71 -7.84
N GLN A 507 5.89 -15.91 -9.14
CA GLN A 507 5.84 -17.25 -9.73
C GLN A 507 6.93 -18.20 -9.21
N LYS A 508 8.15 -17.68 -8.96
CA LYS A 508 9.22 -18.50 -8.37
C LYS A 508 8.87 -18.91 -6.94
N GLU A 509 8.33 -18.00 -6.14
CA GLU A 509 7.90 -18.29 -4.77
C GLU A 509 6.79 -19.34 -4.76
N LYS A 510 5.80 -19.22 -5.67
CA LYS A 510 4.77 -20.24 -5.87
C LYS A 510 5.35 -21.60 -6.28
N SER A 511 6.29 -21.63 -7.23
CA SER A 511 6.90 -22.88 -7.70
C SER A 511 7.72 -23.58 -6.61
N ILE A 512 8.44 -22.81 -5.77
CA ILE A 512 9.16 -23.36 -4.62
C ILE A 512 8.18 -23.95 -3.61
N ALA A 513 7.10 -23.24 -3.32
CA ALA A 513 6.05 -23.72 -2.43
C ALA A 513 5.41 -25.02 -2.94
N LEU A 514 5.08 -25.11 -4.24
CA LEU A 514 4.58 -26.34 -4.88
C LEU A 514 5.57 -27.49 -4.82
N SER A 515 6.87 -27.25 -5.06
CA SER A 515 7.92 -28.28 -5.00
C SER A 515 8.14 -28.86 -3.61
N LEU A 516 7.81 -28.07 -2.59
CA LEU A 516 7.86 -28.47 -1.18
C LEU A 516 6.55 -29.12 -0.70
N GLY A 517 5.56 -29.34 -1.59
CA GLY A 517 4.23 -29.82 -1.25
C GLY A 517 3.42 -28.78 -0.47
N THR A 518 3.68 -27.51 -0.70
CA THR A 518 3.22 -26.37 0.12
C THR A 518 2.23 -25.44 -0.61
N TRP A 519 1.60 -25.92 -1.70
CA TRP A 519 0.52 -25.20 -2.44
C TRP A 519 -0.63 -26.13 -2.72
#